data_9c6b81b601da4832bdc9007292253e7f
#
_entry.id   9c6b81b601da4832bdc9007292253e7f
#
_cell.length_a   1.000
_cell.length_b   1.000
_cell.length_c   1.000
_cell.angle_alpha   90.00
_cell.angle_beta   90.00
_cell.angle_gamma   90.00
#
_symmetry.space_group_name_H-M   'P 1'
#
loop_
_entity.id
_entity.type
_entity.pdbx_description
1 polymer ?
#
loop_
_entity_poly.entity_id
_entity_poly.type
_entity_poly.pdbx_seq_one_letter_code
_entity_poly.pdbx_strand_id
1 'polypeptide(L)'
;MSTLERFRKHTRPIARWGCVAIGTVYVLVGVLALLALSGRFTGHADEDRIIHVVMDWPGGALLIWTIIGGLVGYVIWRVIEVFADPYEFGSDLRGMTKRVGIGLSGLAYGLVAYSAARIALGPAGDSESSEEQQQLLVAQVLQWPGGSWLVGLTGAALILFAVMQFWLVARQAYTLEIDMDSRSRGTRRLIHVLAWAGYSARGVILAVLGYFLIRGALRRDPAEVGDTDTAFDFIGGGLAGDTAFFFVALATVGYGVFMYLCAAFYRFRKESEAT
;
A
#
# COMPACT_ATOMS: atom_id res chain seq x y z
N MET A 1 27.49 -14.64 -18.14
CA MET A 1 26.43 -14.11 -17.25
C MET A 1 27.08 -13.07 -16.36
N SER A 2 26.66 -11.81 -16.47
CA SER A 2 27.18 -10.74 -15.61
C SER A 2 26.74 -10.97 -14.15
N THR A 3 27.49 -10.42 -13.20
CA THR A 3 27.15 -10.51 -11.76
C THR A 3 25.74 -9.96 -11.51
N LEU A 4 25.32 -8.95 -12.25
CA LEU A 4 23.98 -8.34 -12.21
C LEU A 4 22.88 -9.30 -12.72
N GLU A 5 23.12 -10.09 -13.76
CA GLU A 5 22.14 -11.07 -14.25
C GLU A 5 21.92 -12.18 -13.23
N ARG A 6 22.98 -12.64 -12.58
CA ARG A 6 22.91 -13.64 -11.52
C ARG A 6 22.13 -13.09 -10.32
N PHE A 7 22.40 -11.85 -9.92
CA PHE A 7 21.69 -11.16 -8.84
C PHE A 7 20.19 -11.02 -9.15
N ARG A 8 19.82 -10.53 -10.34
CA ARG A 8 18.41 -10.38 -10.78
C ARG A 8 17.66 -11.70 -10.78
N LYS A 9 18.30 -12.79 -11.22
CA LYS A 9 17.70 -14.13 -11.22
C LYS A 9 17.32 -14.60 -9.80
N HIS A 10 18.15 -14.30 -8.79
CA HIS A 10 17.90 -14.74 -7.41
C HIS A 10 16.92 -13.81 -6.66
N THR A 11 16.84 -12.56 -7.02
CA THR A 11 15.96 -11.59 -6.34
C THR A 11 14.55 -11.51 -6.95
N ARG A 12 14.36 -11.96 -8.19
CA ARG A 12 13.04 -11.99 -8.87
C ARG A 12 11.94 -12.73 -8.09
N PRO A 13 12.18 -13.90 -7.47
CA PRO A 13 11.17 -14.56 -6.64
C PRO A 13 10.73 -13.70 -5.45
N ILE A 14 11.68 -13.03 -4.77
CA ILE A 14 11.40 -12.18 -3.61
C ILE A 14 10.48 -11.03 -4.01
N ALA A 15 10.78 -10.33 -5.11
CA ALA A 15 9.94 -9.26 -5.63
C ALA A 15 8.52 -9.75 -5.98
N ARG A 16 8.41 -10.92 -6.61
CA ARG A 16 7.11 -11.55 -6.94
C ARG A 16 6.30 -11.88 -5.70
N TRP A 17 6.91 -12.49 -4.68
CA TRP A 17 6.26 -12.79 -3.41
C TRP A 17 5.76 -11.53 -2.72
N GLY A 18 6.55 -10.45 -2.72
CA GLY A 18 6.15 -9.15 -2.21
C GLY A 18 4.91 -8.59 -2.93
N CYS A 19 4.89 -8.67 -4.27
CA CYS A 19 3.72 -8.25 -5.04
C CYS A 19 2.47 -9.09 -4.71
N VAL A 20 2.61 -10.42 -4.53
CA VAL A 20 1.51 -11.29 -4.11
C VAL A 20 0.99 -10.90 -2.72
N ALA A 21 1.88 -10.68 -1.76
CA ALA A 21 1.50 -10.28 -0.40
C ALA A 21 0.74 -8.95 -0.40
N ILE A 22 1.28 -7.93 -1.06
CA ILE A 22 0.60 -6.63 -1.20
C ILE A 22 -0.75 -6.80 -1.89
N GLY A 23 -0.81 -7.58 -2.99
CA GLY A 23 -2.05 -7.86 -3.70
C GLY A 23 -3.11 -8.47 -2.80
N THR A 24 -2.71 -9.42 -1.93
CA THR A 24 -3.62 -10.08 -0.99
C THR A 24 -4.15 -9.09 0.05
N VAL A 25 -3.30 -8.23 0.62
CA VAL A 25 -3.74 -7.18 1.56
C VAL A 25 -4.79 -6.28 0.91
N TYR A 26 -4.53 -5.76 -0.29
CA TYR A 26 -5.50 -4.87 -0.96
C TYR A 26 -6.80 -5.57 -1.38
N VAL A 27 -6.76 -6.86 -1.76
CA VAL A 27 -7.98 -7.64 -2.01
C VAL A 27 -8.78 -7.79 -0.72
N LEU A 28 -8.14 -8.14 0.39
CA LEU A 28 -8.82 -8.29 1.68
C LEU A 28 -9.46 -6.98 2.14
N VAL A 29 -8.70 -5.88 2.17
CA VAL A 29 -9.21 -4.55 2.53
C VAL A 29 -10.40 -4.16 1.67
N GLY A 30 -10.28 -4.27 0.35
CA GLY A 30 -11.36 -3.88 -0.57
C GLY A 30 -12.60 -4.79 -0.47
N VAL A 31 -12.42 -6.11 -0.27
CA VAL A 31 -13.54 -7.04 -0.06
C VAL A 31 -14.27 -6.75 1.25
N LEU A 32 -13.54 -6.48 2.32
CA LEU A 32 -14.15 -6.16 3.61
C LEU A 32 -14.87 -4.82 3.59
N ALA A 33 -14.30 -3.81 2.94
CA ALA A 33 -15.00 -2.55 2.69
C ALA A 33 -16.32 -2.78 1.92
N LEU A 34 -16.34 -3.63 0.89
CA LEU A 34 -17.57 -3.98 0.16
C LEU A 34 -18.58 -4.74 1.04
N LEU A 35 -18.11 -5.62 1.92
CA LEU A 35 -18.97 -6.33 2.87
C LEU A 35 -19.55 -5.39 3.93
N ALA A 36 -18.77 -4.41 4.43
CA ALA A 36 -19.23 -3.38 5.34
C ALA A 36 -20.36 -2.56 4.69
N LEU A 37 -20.18 -2.09 3.45
CA LEU A 37 -21.21 -1.36 2.70
C LEU A 37 -22.48 -2.18 2.50
N SER A 38 -22.40 -3.51 2.39
CA SER A 38 -23.58 -4.37 2.22
C SER A 38 -24.40 -4.58 3.50
N GLY A 39 -23.98 -4.01 4.63
CA GLY A 39 -24.59 -4.23 5.95
C GLY A 39 -24.44 -5.65 6.51
N ARG A 40 -23.73 -6.54 5.80
CA ARG A 40 -23.47 -7.91 6.25
C ARG A 40 -22.33 -8.01 7.25
N PHE A 41 -21.58 -6.94 7.38
CA PHE A 41 -20.47 -6.81 8.31
C PHE A 41 -20.73 -5.58 9.18
N THR A 42 -21.18 -5.79 10.43
CA THR A 42 -21.37 -4.73 11.40
C THR A 42 -20.07 -4.45 12.13
N GLY A 43 -19.25 -3.59 11.58
CA GLY A 43 -17.99 -3.16 12.21
C GLY A 43 -17.09 -2.50 11.18
N HIS A 44 -16.22 -1.64 11.68
CA HIS A 44 -15.22 -0.98 10.87
C HIS A 44 -14.32 -2.01 10.18
N ALA A 45 -13.91 -1.74 8.94
CA ALA A 45 -12.97 -2.59 8.18
C ALA A 45 -11.53 -2.36 8.68
N ASP A 46 -11.35 -2.32 9.99
CA ASP A 46 -10.06 -2.12 10.63
C ASP A 46 -9.13 -3.30 10.36
N GLU A 47 -7.86 -3.01 10.07
CA GLU A 47 -6.84 -4.03 9.76
C GLU A 47 -6.73 -5.08 10.87
N ASP A 48 -6.89 -4.67 12.14
CA ASP A 48 -6.82 -5.54 13.31
C ASP A 48 -7.96 -6.56 13.30
N ARG A 49 -9.18 -6.11 13.05
CA ARG A 49 -10.35 -6.98 12.98
C ARG A 49 -10.31 -7.92 11.77
N ILE A 50 -9.78 -7.44 10.65
CA ILE A 50 -9.55 -8.26 9.46
C ILE A 50 -8.67 -9.45 9.79
N ILE A 51 -7.56 -9.21 10.48
CA ILE A 51 -6.60 -10.25 10.84
C ILE A 51 -7.27 -11.28 11.76
N HIS A 52 -8.01 -10.86 12.78
CA HIS A 52 -8.72 -11.77 13.68
C HIS A 52 -9.80 -12.57 12.95
N VAL A 53 -10.65 -11.92 12.16
CA VAL A 53 -11.69 -12.61 11.37
C VAL A 53 -11.08 -13.64 10.41
N VAL A 54 -9.98 -13.30 9.76
CA VAL A 54 -9.29 -14.24 8.86
C VAL A 54 -8.63 -15.36 9.65
N MET A 55 -8.05 -15.08 10.82
CA MET A 55 -7.42 -16.12 11.67
C MET A 55 -8.41 -17.15 12.20
N ASP A 56 -9.67 -16.78 12.39
CA ASP A 56 -10.74 -17.70 12.79
C ASP A 56 -11.18 -18.64 11.67
N TRP A 57 -10.79 -18.40 10.43
CA TRP A 57 -11.10 -19.29 9.32
C TRP A 57 -10.18 -20.51 9.29
N PRO A 58 -10.65 -21.67 8.82
CA PRO A 58 -9.78 -22.84 8.59
C PRO A 58 -8.63 -22.47 7.65
N GLY A 59 -7.40 -22.48 8.16
CA GLY A 59 -6.20 -22.08 7.40
C GLY A 59 -5.92 -20.58 7.39
N GLY A 60 -6.72 -19.74 8.05
CA GLY A 60 -6.54 -18.30 8.11
C GLY A 60 -5.21 -17.88 8.74
N ALA A 61 -4.79 -18.53 9.81
CA ALA A 61 -3.48 -18.31 10.41
C ALA A 61 -2.33 -18.52 9.39
N LEU A 62 -2.39 -19.58 8.58
CA LEU A 62 -1.40 -19.84 7.52
C LEU A 62 -1.42 -18.72 6.48
N LEU A 63 -2.60 -18.23 6.11
CA LEU A 63 -2.76 -17.11 5.17
C LEU A 63 -2.11 -15.84 5.73
N ILE A 64 -2.41 -15.45 6.97
CA ILE A 64 -1.84 -14.25 7.61
C ILE A 64 -0.32 -14.37 7.70
N TRP A 65 0.23 -15.49 8.17
CA TRP A 65 1.69 -15.67 8.23
C TRP A 65 2.35 -15.68 6.85
N THR A 66 1.66 -16.15 5.82
CA THR A 66 2.13 -16.09 4.42
C THR A 66 2.18 -14.64 3.93
N ILE A 67 1.18 -13.83 4.27
CA ILE A 67 1.14 -12.39 3.94
C ILE A 67 2.27 -11.66 4.68
N ILE A 68 2.43 -11.86 5.98
CA ILE A 68 3.51 -11.25 6.77
C ILE A 68 4.88 -11.62 6.18
N GLY A 69 5.10 -12.89 5.87
CA GLY A 69 6.35 -13.35 5.25
C GLY A 69 6.59 -12.71 3.88
N GLY A 70 5.55 -12.53 3.08
CA GLY A 70 5.62 -11.84 1.80
C GLY A 70 5.94 -10.35 1.94
N LEU A 71 5.32 -9.66 2.91
CA LEU A 71 5.62 -8.26 3.22
C LEU A 71 7.05 -8.07 3.71
N VAL A 72 7.54 -8.95 4.59
CA VAL A 72 8.95 -8.96 5.02
C VAL A 72 9.87 -9.17 3.82
N GLY A 73 9.57 -10.11 2.94
CA GLY A 73 10.30 -10.32 1.68
C GLY A 73 10.31 -9.06 0.81
N TYR A 74 9.17 -8.36 0.72
CA TYR A 74 9.08 -7.10 -0.01
C TYR A 74 9.94 -6.00 0.62
N VAL A 75 9.95 -5.87 1.95
CA VAL A 75 10.80 -4.91 2.67
C VAL A 75 12.28 -5.21 2.40
N ILE A 76 12.68 -6.48 2.51
CA ILE A 76 14.05 -6.91 2.18
C ILE A 76 14.40 -6.51 0.75
N TRP A 77 13.48 -6.72 -0.21
CA TRP A 77 13.68 -6.30 -1.59
C TRP A 77 13.85 -4.78 -1.71
N ARG A 78 13.02 -3.97 -1.01
CA ARG A 78 13.16 -2.50 -1.00
C ARG A 78 14.50 -2.04 -0.42
N VAL A 79 14.97 -2.69 0.65
CA VAL A 79 16.31 -2.42 1.20
C VAL A 79 17.40 -2.71 0.15
N ILE A 80 17.30 -3.85 -0.55
CA ILE A 80 18.23 -4.19 -1.63
C ILE A 80 18.19 -3.14 -2.74
N GLU A 81 16.99 -2.68 -3.18
CA GLU A 81 16.85 -1.64 -4.21
C GLU A 81 17.50 -0.32 -3.79
N VAL A 82 17.37 0.07 -2.51
CA VAL A 82 17.97 1.30 -1.99
C VAL A 82 19.50 1.22 -1.95
N PHE A 83 20.07 0.11 -1.52
CA PHE A 83 21.53 0.02 -1.28
C PHE A 83 22.30 -0.56 -2.48
N ALA A 84 21.78 -1.57 -3.15
CA ALA A 84 22.46 -2.23 -4.26
C ALA A 84 22.20 -1.59 -5.62
N ASP A 85 21.24 -0.67 -5.73
CA ASP A 85 20.86 0.04 -6.96
C ASP A 85 20.77 -0.87 -8.21
N PRO A 86 19.94 -1.93 -8.18
CA PRO A 86 19.87 -2.90 -9.27
C PRO A 86 19.33 -2.30 -10.58
N TYR A 87 18.75 -1.11 -10.51
CA TYR A 87 18.23 -0.37 -11.66
C TYR A 87 19.19 0.71 -12.19
N GLU A 88 20.37 0.87 -11.53
CA GLU A 88 21.37 1.85 -11.89
C GLU A 88 20.80 3.28 -11.98
N PHE A 89 20.02 3.68 -10.96
CA PHE A 89 19.50 5.06 -10.85
C PHE A 89 20.64 6.08 -10.66
N GLY A 90 21.77 5.64 -10.13
CA GLY A 90 22.94 6.47 -9.86
C GLY A 90 22.87 7.20 -8.53
N SER A 91 23.90 8.03 -8.30
CA SER A 91 24.07 8.84 -7.08
C SER A 91 23.78 10.33 -7.29
N ASP A 92 23.30 10.72 -8.47
CA ASP A 92 22.83 12.08 -8.73
C ASP A 92 21.55 12.39 -7.93
N LEU A 93 21.18 13.69 -7.84
CA LEU A 93 20.01 14.12 -7.07
C LEU A 93 18.73 13.40 -7.50
N ARG A 94 18.56 13.12 -8.80
CA ARG A 94 17.40 12.41 -9.34
C ARG A 94 17.38 10.93 -8.95
N GLY A 95 18.53 10.25 -8.98
CA GLY A 95 18.70 8.87 -8.54
C GLY A 95 18.46 8.73 -7.04
N MET A 96 19.04 9.62 -6.23
CA MET A 96 18.84 9.67 -4.78
C MET A 96 17.36 9.86 -4.42
N THR A 97 16.67 10.80 -5.07
CA THR A 97 15.23 11.02 -4.80
C THR A 97 14.38 9.75 -5.05
N LYS A 98 14.68 9.01 -6.12
CA LYS A 98 14.01 7.72 -6.39
C LYS A 98 14.31 6.68 -5.32
N ARG A 99 15.58 6.55 -4.92
CA ARG A 99 15.99 5.60 -3.87
C ARG A 99 15.38 5.94 -2.52
N VAL A 100 15.27 7.22 -2.16
CA VAL A 100 14.54 7.68 -0.96
C VAL A 100 13.06 7.29 -1.04
N GLY A 101 12.39 7.52 -2.18
CA GLY A 101 11.00 7.12 -2.38
C GLY A 101 10.79 5.60 -2.24
N ILE A 102 11.72 4.79 -2.76
CA ILE A 102 11.72 3.33 -2.59
C ILE A 102 11.88 2.97 -1.10
N GLY A 103 12.83 3.62 -0.40
CA GLY A 103 13.07 3.39 1.03
C GLY A 103 11.86 3.73 1.90
N LEU A 104 11.20 4.87 1.64
CA LEU A 104 9.97 5.26 2.32
C LEU A 104 8.84 4.25 2.07
N SER A 105 8.70 3.73 0.85
CA SER A 105 7.76 2.65 0.56
C SER A 105 8.09 1.38 1.36
N GLY A 106 9.37 1.00 1.43
CA GLY A 106 9.82 -0.13 2.23
C GLY A 106 9.50 0.05 3.72
N LEU A 107 9.72 1.25 4.26
CA LEU A 107 9.39 1.57 5.65
C LEU A 107 7.89 1.45 5.92
N ALA A 108 7.04 2.01 5.04
CA ALA A 108 5.59 1.94 5.18
C ALA A 108 5.09 0.48 5.23
N TYR A 109 5.51 -0.36 4.28
CA TYR A 109 5.14 -1.78 4.30
C TYR A 109 5.79 -2.57 5.44
N GLY A 110 6.94 -2.13 5.95
CA GLY A 110 7.56 -2.67 7.16
C GLY A 110 6.71 -2.43 8.40
N LEU A 111 6.13 -1.25 8.54
CA LEU A 111 5.21 -0.93 9.62
C LEU A 111 3.93 -1.78 9.53
N VAL A 112 3.35 -1.95 8.33
CA VAL A 112 2.19 -2.84 8.12
C VAL A 112 2.54 -4.28 8.50
N ALA A 113 3.71 -4.80 8.08
CA ALA A 113 4.15 -6.14 8.44
C ALA A 113 4.35 -6.32 9.95
N TYR A 114 4.91 -5.31 10.61
CA TYR A 114 5.10 -5.29 12.06
C TYR A 114 3.75 -5.27 12.79
N SER A 115 2.82 -4.39 12.39
CA SER A 115 1.47 -4.31 12.97
C SER A 115 0.75 -5.65 12.81
N ALA A 116 0.70 -6.20 11.60
CA ALA A 116 0.08 -7.49 11.34
C ALA A 116 0.69 -8.64 12.18
N ALA A 117 2.03 -8.66 12.36
CA ALA A 117 2.69 -9.66 13.18
C ALA A 117 2.35 -9.49 14.67
N ARG A 118 2.28 -8.25 15.16
CA ARG A 118 1.92 -7.93 16.54
C ARG A 118 0.50 -8.40 16.86
N ILE A 119 -0.46 -8.14 15.96
CA ILE A 119 -1.85 -8.58 16.08
C ILE A 119 -1.94 -10.11 16.06
N ALA A 120 -1.26 -10.75 15.09
CA ALA A 120 -1.28 -12.20 14.94
C ALA A 120 -0.63 -12.95 16.12
N LEU A 121 0.26 -12.32 16.88
CA LEU A 121 0.94 -12.86 18.07
C LEU A 121 0.27 -12.45 19.38
N GLY A 122 -0.54 -11.39 19.37
CA GLY A 122 -1.20 -10.84 20.56
C GLY A 122 -2.39 -11.68 21.01
N PRO A 123 -2.81 -11.55 22.27
CA PRO A 123 -4.05 -12.17 22.76
C PRO A 123 -5.24 -11.51 22.03
N ALA A 124 -6.21 -12.35 21.66
CA ALA A 124 -7.44 -11.87 21.04
C ALA A 124 -8.20 -10.94 22.01
N GLY A 125 -8.33 -9.66 21.67
CA GLY A 125 -9.12 -8.70 22.46
C GLY A 125 -8.32 -7.54 23.08
N ASP A 126 -7.00 -7.55 23.10
CA ASP A 126 -6.17 -6.48 23.72
C ASP A 126 -5.51 -5.53 22.69
N SER A 127 -5.83 -5.63 21.40
CA SER A 127 -5.30 -4.73 20.40
C SER A 127 -6.11 -3.44 20.38
N GLU A 128 -5.46 -2.31 20.73
CA GLU A 128 -5.95 -0.98 20.36
C GLU A 128 -6.17 -0.96 18.85
N SER A 129 -7.25 -0.35 18.37
CA SER A 129 -7.52 -0.22 16.94
C SER A 129 -6.37 0.49 16.23
N SER A 130 -6.20 0.25 14.94
CA SER A 130 -5.18 0.96 14.12
C SER A 130 -5.34 2.47 14.24
N GLU A 131 -6.56 2.96 14.31
CA GLU A 131 -6.88 4.38 14.51
C GLU A 131 -6.40 4.87 15.86
N GLU A 132 -6.71 4.16 16.96
CA GLU A 132 -6.25 4.54 18.31
C GLU A 132 -4.72 4.57 18.40
N GLN A 133 -4.03 3.59 17.82
CA GLN A 133 -2.57 3.58 17.78
C GLN A 133 -1.99 4.78 17.00
N GLN A 134 -2.59 5.13 15.86
CA GLN A 134 -2.17 6.30 15.09
C GLN A 134 -2.44 7.59 15.85
N GLN A 135 -3.60 7.71 16.50
CA GLN A 135 -3.92 8.86 17.35
C GLN A 135 -2.97 9.00 18.53
N LEU A 136 -2.61 7.91 19.21
CA LEU A 136 -1.63 7.91 20.30
C LEU A 136 -0.23 8.34 19.82
N LEU A 137 0.24 7.82 18.68
CA LEU A 137 1.52 8.23 18.09
C LEU A 137 1.51 9.73 17.74
N VAL A 138 0.44 10.22 17.13
CA VAL A 138 0.30 11.64 16.80
C VAL A 138 0.22 12.49 18.06
N ALA A 139 -0.49 12.03 19.11
CA ALA A 139 -0.56 12.70 20.39
C ALA A 139 0.84 12.88 21.02
N GLN A 140 1.66 11.83 20.99
CA GLN A 140 3.04 11.91 21.48
C GLN A 140 3.89 12.88 20.67
N VAL A 141 3.79 12.84 19.34
CA VAL A 141 4.55 13.74 18.46
C VAL A 141 4.13 15.18 18.64
N LEU A 142 2.82 15.45 18.80
CA LEU A 142 2.31 16.81 19.01
C LEU A 142 2.79 17.46 20.32
N GLN A 143 3.22 16.66 21.31
CA GLN A 143 3.83 17.16 22.56
C GLN A 143 5.26 17.66 22.34
N TRP A 144 5.93 17.30 21.25
CA TRP A 144 7.30 17.73 20.99
C TRP A 144 7.35 19.18 20.47
N PRO A 145 8.44 19.92 20.78
CA PRO A 145 8.66 21.22 20.13
C PRO A 145 8.72 21.04 18.61
N GLY A 146 7.79 21.65 17.89
CA GLY A 146 7.69 21.49 16.43
C GLY A 146 6.93 20.25 15.94
N GLY A 147 6.34 19.44 16.84
CA GLY A 147 5.59 18.23 16.48
C GLY A 147 4.45 18.48 15.50
N SER A 148 3.73 19.59 15.62
CA SER A 148 2.69 19.98 14.66
C SER A 148 3.24 20.15 13.25
N TRP A 149 4.46 20.70 13.10
CA TRP A 149 5.13 20.78 11.80
C TRP A 149 5.47 19.40 11.24
N LEU A 150 5.94 18.49 12.09
CA LEU A 150 6.29 17.14 11.68
C LEU A 150 5.05 16.37 11.20
N VAL A 151 3.95 16.43 11.95
CA VAL A 151 2.67 15.80 11.54
C VAL A 151 2.13 16.44 10.27
N GLY A 152 2.14 17.77 10.17
CA GLY A 152 1.70 18.49 8.98
C GLY A 152 2.52 18.18 7.73
N LEU A 153 3.86 18.09 7.86
CA LEU A 153 4.76 17.70 6.78
C LEU A 153 4.52 16.24 6.34
N THR A 154 4.23 15.34 7.29
CA THR A 154 3.86 13.95 6.97
C THR A 154 2.57 13.92 6.16
N GLY A 155 1.54 14.67 6.56
CA GLY A 155 0.31 14.81 5.80
C GLY A 155 0.51 15.39 4.41
N ALA A 156 1.34 16.43 4.28
CA ALA A 156 1.71 17.01 2.99
C ALA A 156 2.47 16.01 2.10
N ALA A 157 3.34 15.19 2.68
CA ALA A 157 4.02 14.12 1.97
C ALA A 157 3.04 13.06 1.46
N LEU A 158 2.03 12.66 2.24
CA LEU A 158 0.97 11.74 1.78
C LEU A 158 0.18 12.31 0.61
N ILE A 159 -0.18 13.61 0.64
CA ILE A 159 -0.84 14.28 -0.48
C ILE A 159 0.07 14.30 -1.72
N LEU A 160 1.36 14.59 -1.55
CA LEU A 160 2.31 14.51 -2.65
C LEU A 160 2.39 13.09 -3.22
N PHE A 161 2.42 12.06 -2.37
CA PHE A 161 2.35 10.67 -2.81
C PHE A 161 1.04 10.36 -3.56
N ALA A 162 -0.09 10.90 -3.10
CA ALA A 162 -1.37 10.77 -3.80
C ALA A 162 -1.29 11.36 -5.23
N VAL A 163 -0.76 12.57 -5.37
CA VAL A 163 -0.53 13.20 -6.68
C VAL A 163 0.40 12.35 -7.55
N MET A 164 1.46 11.79 -6.95
CA MET A 164 2.38 10.90 -7.67
C MET A 164 1.69 9.63 -8.18
N GLN A 165 0.69 9.07 -7.47
CA GLN A 165 -0.08 7.92 -7.95
C GLN A 165 -0.84 8.27 -9.24
N PHE A 166 -1.51 9.41 -9.27
CA PHE A 166 -2.19 9.88 -10.49
C PHE A 166 -1.21 10.17 -11.63
N TRP A 167 -0.06 10.78 -11.32
CA TRP A 167 1.00 10.99 -12.30
C TRP A 167 1.55 9.68 -12.87
N LEU A 168 1.81 8.69 -12.02
CA LEU A 168 2.35 7.39 -12.40
C LEU A 168 1.38 6.66 -13.36
N VAL A 169 0.09 6.69 -13.05
CA VAL A 169 -0.91 6.06 -13.91
C VAL A 169 -1.11 6.84 -15.22
N ALA A 170 -1.13 8.16 -15.18
CA ALA A 170 -1.25 9.01 -16.37
C ALA A 170 -0.07 8.81 -17.34
N ARG A 171 1.15 8.60 -16.81
CA ARG A 171 2.35 8.30 -17.59
C ARG A 171 2.51 6.82 -17.93
N GLN A 172 1.58 5.97 -17.49
CA GLN A 172 1.64 4.51 -17.66
C GLN A 172 2.96 3.89 -17.17
N ALA A 173 3.60 4.49 -16.16
CA ALA A 173 4.93 4.09 -15.69
C ALA A 173 4.94 2.64 -15.12
N TYR A 174 3.78 2.10 -14.71
CA TYR A 174 3.63 0.72 -14.29
C TYR A 174 3.94 -0.31 -15.40
N THR A 175 3.88 0.10 -16.67
CA THR A 175 4.20 -0.78 -17.80
C THR A 175 5.68 -1.13 -17.90
N LEU A 176 6.54 -0.36 -17.23
CA LEU A 176 8.00 -0.58 -17.22
C LEU A 176 8.41 -1.83 -16.43
N GLU A 177 7.57 -2.30 -15.51
CA GLU A 177 7.81 -3.45 -14.65
C GLU A 177 7.06 -4.71 -15.11
N ILE A 178 6.21 -4.59 -16.14
CA ILE A 178 5.35 -5.66 -16.66
C ILE A 178 5.72 -5.94 -18.12
N ASP A 179 5.87 -7.22 -18.46
CA ASP A 179 6.03 -7.63 -19.85
C ASP A 179 4.70 -7.49 -20.59
N MET A 180 4.52 -6.34 -21.25
CA MET A 180 3.32 -6.03 -22.02
C MET A 180 3.36 -6.60 -23.45
N ASP A 181 4.57 -6.74 -24.03
CA ASP A 181 4.75 -7.01 -25.45
C ASP A 181 4.32 -8.43 -25.83
N SER A 182 4.53 -9.39 -24.96
CA SER A 182 4.15 -10.79 -25.17
C SER A 182 2.66 -11.08 -24.90
N ARG A 183 1.84 -10.07 -24.55
CA ARG A 183 0.46 -10.27 -24.05
C ARG A 183 -0.60 -9.97 -25.12
N SER A 184 -1.73 -10.70 -25.01
CA SER A 184 -2.90 -10.45 -25.83
C SER A 184 -3.46 -9.04 -25.61
N ARG A 185 -4.16 -8.49 -26.61
CA ARG A 185 -4.82 -7.17 -26.48
C ARG A 185 -5.79 -7.10 -25.31
N GLY A 186 -6.52 -8.19 -25.01
CA GLY A 186 -7.43 -8.27 -23.87
C GLY A 186 -6.70 -8.17 -22.54
N THR A 187 -5.58 -8.90 -22.37
CA THR A 187 -4.75 -8.86 -21.16
C THR A 187 -4.16 -7.47 -20.94
N ARG A 188 -3.65 -6.82 -21.99
CA ARG A 188 -3.12 -5.45 -21.89
C ARG A 188 -4.21 -4.47 -21.44
N ARG A 189 -5.42 -4.55 -22.04
CA ARG A 189 -6.54 -3.69 -21.65
C ARG A 189 -6.93 -3.91 -20.18
N LEU A 190 -6.98 -5.15 -19.73
CA LEU A 190 -7.26 -5.48 -18.32
C LEU A 190 -6.23 -4.87 -17.39
N ILE A 191 -4.94 -5.02 -17.69
CA ILE A 191 -3.85 -4.43 -16.90
C ILE A 191 -4.01 -2.90 -16.82
N HIS A 192 -4.30 -2.24 -17.94
CA HIS A 192 -4.51 -0.80 -17.96
C HIS A 192 -5.71 -0.38 -17.09
N VAL A 193 -6.85 -1.04 -17.21
CA VAL A 193 -8.05 -0.71 -16.43
C VAL A 193 -7.80 -0.91 -14.94
N LEU A 194 -7.22 -2.05 -14.56
CA LEU A 194 -6.93 -2.34 -13.16
C LEU A 194 -5.87 -1.40 -12.57
N ALA A 195 -4.84 -1.04 -13.34
CA ALA A 195 -3.86 -0.06 -12.92
C ALA A 195 -4.50 1.32 -12.70
N TRP A 196 -5.29 1.81 -13.68
CA TRP A 196 -5.96 3.08 -13.57
C TRP A 196 -6.89 3.15 -12.36
N ALA A 197 -7.78 2.17 -12.21
CA ALA A 197 -8.69 2.10 -11.08
C ALA A 197 -7.92 2.01 -9.75
N GLY A 198 -6.97 1.10 -9.66
CA GLY A 198 -6.25 0.82 -8.42
C GLY A 198 -5.35 1.96 -7.94
N TYR A 199 -4.52 2.52 -8.83
CA TYR A 199 -3.69 3.66 -8.46
C TYR A 199 -4.52 4.90 -8.13
N SER A 200 -5.67 5.11 -8.81
CA SER A 200 -6.58 6.21 -8.51
C SER A 200 -7.24 6.03 -7.13
N ALA A 201 -7.75 4.83 -6.81
CA ALA A 201 -8.31 4.56 -5.50
C ALA A 201 -7.29 4.79 -4.38
N ARG A 202 -6.07 4.24 -4.55
CA ARG A 202 -4.97 4.46 -3.62
C ARG A 202 -4.61 5.94 -3.49
N GLY A 203 -4.59 6.69 -4.59
CA GLY A 203 -4.36 8.13 -4.58
C GLY A 203 -5.43 8.88 -3.78
N VAL A 204 -6.70 8.52 -3.94
CA VAL A 204 -7.81 9.11 -3.18
C VAL A 204 -7.66 8.83 -1.67
N ILE A 205 -7.44 7.57 -1.28
CA ILE A 205 -7.26 7.18 0.12
C ILE A 205 -6.08 7.94 0.74
N LEU A 206 -4.91 7.98 0.08
CA LEU A 206 -3.74 8.71 0.56
C LEU A 206 -3.99 10.22 0.68
N ALA A 207 -4.77 10.81 -0.22
CA ALA A 207 -5.13 12.23 -0.15
C ALA A 207 -6.01 12.52 1.07
N VAL A 208 -6.98 11.65 1.37
CA VAL A 208 -7.85 11.77 2.55
C VAL A 208 -7.06 11.60 3.84
N LEU A 209 -6.20 10.58 3.93
CA LEU A 209 -5.32 10.39 5.09
C LEU A 209 -4.38 11.58 5.30
N GLY A 210 -3.79 12.11 4.21
CA GLY A 210 -2.97 13.31 4.27
C GLY A 210 -3.74 14.55 4.74
N TYR A 211 -4.99 14.68 4.30
CA TYR A 211 -5.89 15.75 4.77
C TYR A 211 -6.15 15.65 6.28
N PHE A 212 -6.46 14.47 6.81
CA PHE A 212 -6.68 14.28 8.24
C PHE A 212 -5.43 14.57 9.07
N LEU A 213 -4.24 14.15 8.62
CA LEU A 213 -2.99 14.49 9.30
C LEU A 213 -2.73 16.00 9.33
N ILE A 214 -2.95 16.71 8.21
CA ILE A 214 -2.80 18.18 8.17
C ILE A 214 -3.81 18.83 9.11
N ARG A 215 -5.04 18.36 9.13
CA ARG A 215 -6.11 18.85 10.00
C ARG A 215 -5.76 18.65 11.47
N GLY A 216 -5.29 17.43 11.84
CA GLY A 216 -4.80 17.12 13.19
C GLY A 216 -3.63 18.01 13.60
N ALA A 217 -2.68 18.26 12.69
CA ALA A 217 -1.55 19.16 12.92
C ALA A 217 -1.96 20.61 13.15
N LEU A 218 -2.90 21.14 12.35
CA LEU A 218 -3.39 22.52 12.45
C LEU A 218 -4.23 22.75 13.71
N ARG A 219 -5.06 21.77 14.07
CA ARG A 219 -5.90 21.84 15.27
C ARG A 219 -5.18 21.40 16.54
N ARG A 220 -4.01 20.78 16.40
CA ARG A 220 -3.27 20.12 17.48
C ARG A 220 -4.12 19.08 18.21
N ASP A 221 -4.96 18.37 17.47
CA ASP A 221 -5.91 17.40 17.98
C ASP A 221 -5.64 16.03 17.32
N PRO A 222 -5.14 15.04 18.09
CA PRO A 222 -4.91 13.69 17.58
C PRO A 222 -6.21 13.00 17.14
N ALA A 223 -7.37 13.33 17.71
CA ALA A 223 -8.66 12.74 17.35
C ALA A 223 -9.13 13.09 15.93
N GLU A 224 -8.49 14.07 15.28
CA GLU A 224 -8.73 14.37 13.87
C GLU A 224 -8.00 13.43 12.90
N VAL A 225 -7.09 12.59 13.41
CA VAL A 225 -6.32 11.65 12.59
C VAL A 225 -7.09 10.35 12.49
N GLY A 226 -7.24 9.85 11.27
CA GLY A 226 -7.92 8.61 10.98
C GLY A 226 -7.07 7.67 10.12
N ASP A 227 -7.49 6.44 10.04
CA ASP A 227 -6.90 5.37 9.27
C ASP A 227 -7.58 5.16 7.89
N THR A 228 -7.33 4.04 7.25
CA THR A 228 -7.92 3.68 5.96
C THR A 228 -9.45 3.55 6.05
N ASP A 229 -9.97 3.07 7.18
CA ASP A 229 -11.41 2.91 7.41
C ASP A 229 -12.10 4.27 7.53
N THR A 230 -11.52 5.18 8.33
CA THR A 230 -11.93 6.60 8.41
C THR A 230 -11.93 7.26 7.02
N ALA A 231 -10.96 6.91 6.15
CA ALA A 231 -10.94 7.43 4.79
C ALA A 231 -12.10 6.89 3.95
N PHE A 232 -12.47 5.64 4.10
CA PHE A 232 -13.64 5.06 3.43
C PHE A 232 -14.94 5.68 3.94
N ASP A 233 -15.09 5.87 5.25
CA ASP A 233 -16.26 6.49 5.86
C ASP A 233 -16.41 7.96 5.42
N PHE A 234 -15.30 8.70 5.34
CA PHE A 234 -15.30 10.07 4.84
C PHE A 234 -15.76 10.13 3.37
N ILE A 235 -15.32 9.19 2.55
CA ILE A 235 -15.74 9.09 1.14
C ILE A 235 -17.23 8.74 1.07
N GLY A 236 -17.71 7.80 1.88
CA GLY A 236 -19.09 7.38 1.96
C GLY A 236 -20.02 8.47 2.52
N GLY A 237 -19.57 9.28 3.46
CA GLY A 237 -20.30 10.43 4.02
C GLY A 237 -20.37 11.65 3.09
N GLY A 238 -19.65 11.64 1.96
CA GLY A 238 -19.59 12.74 0.99
C GLY A 238 -20.81 12.83 0.07
N LEU A 239 -20.79 13.79 -0.86
CA LEU A 239 -21.88 14.05 -1.82
C LEU A 239 -22.24 12.85 -2.71
N ALA A 240 -21.29 11.96 -2.98
CA ALA A 240 -21.49 10.74 -3.78
C ALA A 240 -21.85 9.51 -2.93
N GLY A 241 -21.75 9.61 -1.60
CA GLY A 241 -22.20 8.61 -0.63
C GLY A 241 -21.69 7.20 -0.91
N ASP A 242 -22.53 6.21 -0.65
CA ASP A 242 -22.26 4.78 -0.84
C ASP A 242 -21.75 4.42 -2.24
N THR A 243 -22.13 5.21 -3.25
CA THR A 243 -21.67 4.98 -4.64
C THR A 243 -20.16 5.23 -4.78
N ALA A 244 -19.65 6.32 -4.22
CA ALA A 244 -18.20 6.61 -4.24
C ALA A 244 -17.44 5.58 -3.41
N PHE A 245 -17.93 5.25 -2.23
CA PHE A 245 -17.39 4.18 -1.39
C PHE A 245 -17.27 2.86 -2.17
N PHE A 246 -18.37 2.42 -2.80
CA PHE A 246 -18.41 1.18 -3.59
C PHE A 246 -17.33 1.18 -4.69
N PHE A 247 -17.22 2.25 -5.46
CA PHE A 247 -16.23 2.31 -6.55
C PHE A 247 -14.79 2.34 -6.03
N VAL A 248 -14.51 3.03 -4.93
CA VAL A 248 -13.17 3.06 -4.32
C VAL A 248 -12.82 1.68 -3.77
N ALA A 249 -13.73 1.02 -3.07
CA ALA A 249 -13.54 -0.33 -2.55
C ALA A 249 -13.32 -1.35 -3.66
N LEU A 250 -14.14 -1.32 -4.73
CA LEU A 250 -13.98 -2.16 -5.90
C LEU A 250 -12.64 -1.92 -6.61
N ALA A 251 -12.24 -0.66 -6.75
CA ALA A 251 -10.95 -0.29 -7.35
C ALA A 251 -9.77 -0.72 -6.47
N THR A 252 -9.94 -0.76 -5.15
CA THR A 252 -8.95 -1.30 -4.20
C THR A 252 -8.76 -2.80 -4.41
N VAL A 253 -9.83 -3.58 -4.58
CA VAL A 253 -9.75 -4.99 -5.02
C VAL A 253 -9.03 -5.09 -6.36
N GLY A 254 -9.40 -4.23 -7.32
CA GLY A 254 -8.76 -4.16 -8.64
C GLY A 254 -7.25 -3.92 -8.56
N TYR A 255 -6.79 -3.08 -7.62
CA TYR A 255 -5.36 -2.88 -7.37
C TYR A 255 -4.68 -4.15 -6.87
N GLY A 256 -5.32 -4.89 -5.97
CA GLY A 256 -4.79 -6.17 -5.50
C GLY A 256 -4.66 -7.19 -6.63
N VAL A 257 -5.67 -7.29 -7.51
CA VAL A 257 -5.60 -8.12 -8.73
C VAL A 257 -4.49 -7.66 -9.68
N PHE A 258 -4.33 -6.34 -9.85
CA PHE A 258 -3.22 -5.76 -10.61
C PHE A 258 -1.87 -6.19 -10.06
N MET A 259 -1.68 -6.19 -8.73
CA MET A 259 -0.43 -6.65 -8.09
C MET A 259 -0.15 -8.14 -8.34
N TYR A 260 -1.19 -8.99 -8.42
CA TYR A 260 -1.02 -10.39 -8.84
C TYR A 260 -0.56 -10.51 -10.30
N LEU A 261 -1.09 -9.66 -11.19
CA LEU A 261 -0.63 -9.61 -12.58
C LEU A 261 0.82 -9.09 -12.67
N CYS A 262 1.18 -8.10 -11.83
CA CYS A 262 2.57 -7.67 -11.69
C CYS A 262 3.47 -8.84 -11.25
N ALA A 263 3.08 -9.61 -10.24
CA ALA A 263 3.85 -10.76 -9.79
C ALA A 263 4.00 -11.83 -10.88
N ALA A 264 2.92 -12.12 -11.63
CA ALA A 264 2.91 -13.11 -12.70
C ALA A 264 3.78 -12.69 -13.90
N PHE A 265 3.73 -11.41 -14.27
CA PHE A 265 4.36 -10.87 -15.47
C PHE A 265 5.55 -9.95 -15.17
N TYR A 266 6.13 -10.07 -13.97
CA TYR A 266 7.23 -9.24 -13.50
C TYR A 266 8.44 -9.31 -14.43
N ARG A 267 8.90 -8.14 -14.89
CA ARG A 267 10.09 -7.96 -15.73
C ARG A 267 10.98 -6.88 -15.14
N PHE A 268 12.30 -7.08 -15.14
CA PHE A 268 13.22 -6.01 -14.78
C PHE A 268 13.30 -4.97 -15.91
N ARG A 269 13.30 -3.68 -15.55
CA ARG A 269 13.24 -2.55 -16.48
C ARG A 269 14.29 -2.60 -17.61
N LYS A 270 15.52 -3.06 -17.35
CA LYS A 270 16.57 -3.19 -18.38
C LYS A 270 16.34 -4.30 -19.42
N GLU A 271 15.55 -5.29 -19.11
CA GLU A 271 15.17 -6.31 -20.11
C GLU A 271 14.20 -5.73 -21.16
N SER A 272 13.48 -4.65 -20.79
CA SER A 272 12.54 -3.92 -21.67
C SER A 272 13.23 -2.98 -22.67
N GLU A 273 14.43 -2.49 -22.37
CA GLU A 273 15.17 -1.58 -23.24
C GLU A 273 16.10 -2.31 -24.22
N ALA A 274 16.27 -3.63 -24.04
CA ALA A 274 17.16 -4.49 -24.85
C ALA A 274 16.43 -5.27 -25.96
N THR A 275 15.11 -5.12 -26.09
CA THR A 275 14.25 -5.69 -27.14
C THR A 275 13.56 -4.58 -27.94
#